data_5c4c97611188fa2d89b2034fd714e1cd
#
_entry.id   5c4c97611188fa2d89b2034fd714e1cd
#
_cell.length_a   1.000
_cell.length_b   1.000
_cell.length_c   1.000
_cell.angle_alpha   90.00
_cell.angle_beta   90.00
_cell.angle_gamma   90.00
#
_symmetry.space_group_name_H-M   'P 1'
#
loop_
_entity.id
_entity.type
_entity.pdbx_description
1 polymer ?
#
loop_
_entity_poly.entity_id
_entity_poly.type
_entity_poly.pdbx_seq_one_letter_code
_entity_poly.pdbx_strand_id
1 'polypeptide(L)'
;ALDEYDGNGTNNQGTDIYKAYDGFDSSRDIVAFYFRDGGGDGKLYFRFDFQDLQAFAEEGNLDAYIVIDTGNTAVGESALPEEVDTRTNMLWEAVVAIYSADNGAVYIDTDSGNNSTAIGEDLFAKGVVRRTQASVDGFGQAYFNSELDALEASISRQALLDAGWNGNADNLNFQVYTTRDGIDNSGPGAGDIGGRSDVRDSI
;
A
#
# COMPACT_ATOMS: atom_id res chain seq x y z
N ALA A 1 -0.51 3.38 16.94
CA ALA A 1 0.67 2.89 16.24
C ALA A 1 1.87 3.64 16.79
N LEU A 2 2.93 2.96 17.06
CA LEU A 2 4.20 3.60 17.31
C LEU A 2 4.70 3.98 15.91
N ASP A 3 4.71 5.26 15.63
CA ASP A 3 5.40 5.82 14.50
C ASP A 3 6.83 5.25 14.51
N GLU A 4 7.18 4.47 13.51
CA GLU A 4 8.52 3.89 13.40
C GLU A 4 9.60 4.96 13.30
N TYR A 5 9.17 6.19 13.08
CA TYR A 5 10.01 7.37 12.96
C TYR A 5 9.83 8.36 14.10
N ASP A 6 9.24 7.96 15.22
CA ASP A 6 8.96 8.81 16.36
C ASP A 6 10.21 9.50 16.95
N GLY A 7 10.83 10.32 16.21
CA GLY A 7 11.96 11.12 16.68
C GLY A 7 13.27 10.36 16.84
N ASN A 8 13.36 9.15 16.38
CA ASN A 8 14.65 8.48 16.26
C ASN A 8 15.28 8.66 14.87
N GLY A 9 14.67 9.44 14.05
CA GLY A 9 15.18 9.89 12.78
C GLY A 9 16.35 10.85 12.93
N THR A 10 17.35 10.44 13.62
CA THR A 10 18.66 11.01 13.39
C THR A 10 19.15 10.40 12.09
N ASN A 11 19.17 11.22 11.03
CA ASN A 11 20.03 10.88 9.93
C ASN A 11 21.43 10.58 10.50
N ASN A 12 22.22 9.87 9.78
CA ASN A 12 23.62 9.56 10.13
C ASN A 12 24.46 10.81 10.49
N GLN A 13 23.89 12.00 10.50
CA GLN A 13 24.49 13.28 10.83
C GLN A 13 24.04 13.82 12.21
N GLY A 14 23.25 13.05 12.97
CA GLY A 14 22.85 13.42 14.31
C GLY A 14 21.83 14.56 14.40
N THR A 15 21.20 14.94 13.30
CA THR A 15 20.16 15.93 13.24
C THR A 15 18.81 15.23 13.19
N ASP A 16 17.92 15.57 14.08
CA ASP A 16 16.53 15.14 14.03
C ASP A 16 15.83 15.89 12.88
N ILE A 17 15.93 15.32 11.68
CA ILE A 17 15.30 15.89 10.50
C ILE A 17 13.80 15.66 10.49
N TYR A 18 13.31 14.75 11.30
CA TYR A 18 11.90 14.35 11.31
C TYR A 18 11.04 15.26 12.17
N LYS A 19 11.58 15.85 13.23
CA LYS A 19 10.85 16.88 13.99
C LYS A 19 10.40 18.08 13.16
N ALA A 20 11.13 18.38 12.09
CA ALA A 20 10.73 19.44 11.18
C ALA A 20 9.55 19.05 10.28
N TYR A 21 9.18 17.77 10.24
CA TYR A 21 8.17 17.20 9.38
C TYR A 21 7.07 16.44 10.14
N ASP A 22 7.01 16.56 11.46
CA ASP A 22 6.01 15.86 12.30
C ASP A 22 4.58 16.06 11.77
N GLY A 23 4.22 17.29 11.40
CA GLY A 23 2.92 17.57 10.82
C GLY A 23 2.69 16.92 9.44
N PHE A 24 3.76 16.56 8.74
CA PHE A 24 3.67 15.84 7.48
C PHE A 24 3.58 14.32 7.69
N ASP A 25 4.31 13.80 8.67
CA ASP A 25 4.29 12.37 8.97
C ASP A 25 2.99 11.95 9.69
N SER A 26 2.34 12.82 10.45
CA SER A 26 1.01 12.56 11.01
C SER A 26 -0.06 12.30 9.93
N SER A 27 0.15 12.79 8.72
CA SER A 27 -0.72 12.49 7.57
C SER A 27 -0.51 11.09 6.98
N ARG A 28 0.44 10.33 7.50
CA ARG A 28 0.71 8.93 7.14
C ARG A 28 0.49 7.97 8.29
N ASP A 29 0.19 8.51 9.49
CA ASP A 29 -0.05 7.72 10.70
C ASP A 29 -1.47 7.14 10.64
N ILE A 30 -1.55 5.81 10.42
CA ILE A 30 -2.79 5.08 10.25
C ILE A 30 -3.41 4.80 11.61
N VAL A 31 -4.57 5.38 11.87
CA VAL A 31 -5.33 5.16 13.11
C VAL A 31 -6.23 3.94 12.98
N ALA A 32 -6.83 3.73 11.80
CA ALA A 32 -7.71 2.59 11.56
C ALA A 32 -7.81 2.26 10.06
N PHE A 33 -8.09 0.99 9.80
CA PHE A 33 -8.35 0.48 8.45
C PHE A 33 -9.68 -0.27 8.42
N TYR A 34 -10.44 -0.07 7.35
CA TYR A 34 -11.73 -0.70 7.15
C TYR A 34 -11.85 -1.27 5.75
N PHE A 35 -12.54 -2.40 5.67
CA PHE A 35 -12.87 -3.08 4.43
C PHE A 35 -14.37 -3.32 4.31
N ARG A 36 -14.89 -3.22 3.09
CA ARG A 36 -16.26 -3.56 2.77
C ARG A 36 -16.36 -4.21 1.38
N ASP A 37 -16.98 -5.39 1.31
CA ASP A 37 -17.43 -5.96 0.04
C ASP A 37 -18.74 -5.27 -0.38
N GLY A 38 -18.74 -4.61 -1.52
CA GLY A 38 -19.94 -3.97 -2.11
C GLY A 38 -20.93 -4.97 -2.68
N GLY A 39 -20.54 -6.24 -2.82
CA GLY A 39 -21.42 -7.31 -3.29
C GLY A 39 -21.92 -7.07 -4.72
N GLY A 40 -23.17 -6.63 -4.84
CA GLY A 40 -23.84 -6.50 -6.13
C GLY A 40 -23.32 -5.37 -7.05
N ASP A 41 -22.55 -4.43 -6.54
CA ASP A 41 -21.95 -3.36 -7.36
C ASP A 41 -20.60 -3.76 -8.01
N GLY A 42 -20.11 -4.95 -7.68
CA GLY A 42 -18.88 -5.49 -8.26
C GLY A 42 -17.60 -4.84 -7.76
N LYS A 43 -17.65 -4.12 -6.65
CA LYS A 43 -16.52 -3.40 -6.08
C LYS A 43 -16.18 -3.84 -4.66
N LEU A 44 -14.94 -3.64 -4.31
CA LEU A 44 -14.44 -3.71 -2.94
C LEU A 44 -14.02 -2.30 -2.53
N TYR A 45 -14.29 -1.96 -1.29
CA TYR A 45 -14.04 -0.64 -0.73
C TYR A 45 -13.11 -0.75 0.46
N PHE A 46 -12.19 0.19 0.54
CA PHE A 46 -11.22 0.32 1.62
C PHE A 46 -11.29 1.73 2.17
N ARG A 47 -11.02 1.86 3.47
CA ARG A 47 -10.89 3.15 4.11
C ARG A 47 -9.75 3.10 5.11
N PHE A 48 -8.93 4.13 5.07
CA PHE A 48 -7.95 4.47 6.10
C PHE A 48 -8.45 5.70 6.85
N ASP A 49 -8.36 5.67 8.16
CA ASP A 49 -8.44 6.86 9.01
C ASP A 49 -7.02 7.18 9.47
N PHE A 50 -6.63 8.43 9.34
CA PHE A 50 -5.31 8.94 9.71
C PHE A 50 -5.38 9.81 10.97
N GLN A 51 -4.25 10.09 11.59
CA GLN A 51 -4.20 11.00 12.72
C GLN A 51 -4.47 12.45 12.30
N ASP A 52 -3.94 12.88 11.15
CA ASP A 52 -4.11 14.25 10.63
C ASP A 52 -3.77 14.27 9.13
N LEU A 53 -4.72 13.88 8.29
CA LEU A 53 -4.53 13.84 6.85
C LEU A 53 -4.49 15.26 6.28
N GLN A 54 -3.33 15.70 5.88
CA GLN A 54 -3.17 17.03 5.30
C GLN A 54 -3.71 17.10 3.86
N ALA A 55 -4.20 18.26 3.45
CA ALA A 55 -4.77 18.48 2.12
C ALA A 55 -3.78 18.15 0.97
N PHE A 56 -2.49 18.29 1.20
CA PHE A 56 -1.47 17.97 0.19
C PHE A 56 -1.25 16.46 0.00
N ALA A 57 -1.79 15.59 0.85
CA ALA A 57 -1.64 14.14 0.69
C ALA A 57 -2.23 13.65 -0.63
N GLU A 58 -3.32 14.25 -1.11
CA GLU A 58 -3.94 13.93 -2.40
C GLU A 58 -3.08 14.30 -3.62
N GLU A 59 -2.07 15.15 -3.43
CA GLU A 59 -1.18 15.62 -4.49
C GLU A 59 -0.02 14.64 -4.78
N GLY A 60 -0.07 13.42 -4.24
CA GLY A 60 0.95 12.39 -4.45
C GLY A 60 2.11 12.45 -3.44
N ASN A 61 1.87 13.04 -2.29
CA ASN A 61 2.84 13.07 -1.18
C ASN A 61 2.58 11.96 -0.13
N LEU A 62 1.56 11.16 -0.35
CA LEU A 62 1.21 10.00 0.45
C LEU A 62 0.86 8.87 -0.51
N ASP A 63 1.56 7.76 -0.42
CA ASP A 63 1.13 6.53 -1.02
C ASP A 63 0.66 5.55 0.06
N ALA A 64 -0.44 4.88 -0.21
CA ALA A 64 -0.98 3.87 0.67
C ALA A 64 -1.05 2.52 -0.04
N TYR A 65 -0.66 1.47 0.66
CA TYR A 65 -0.63 0.10 0.15
C TYR A 65 -1.49 -0.79 1.01
N ILE A 66 -2.35 -1.57 0.37
CA ILE A 66 -3.17 -2.60 1.01
C ILE A 66 -2.70 -3.94 0.49
N VAL A 67 -2.02 -4.67 1.33
CA VAL A 67 -1.54 -6.03 1.05
C VAL A 67 -2.63 -7.01 1.44
N ILE A 68 -2.95 -7.92 0.55
CA ILE A 68 -4.11 -8.82 0.70
C ILE A 68 -3.66 -10.26 0.48
N ASP A 69 -3.80 -11.04 1.54
CA ASP A 69 -3.78 -12.50 1.48
C ASP A 69 -5.21 -12.99 1.30
N THR A 70 -5.46 -13.69 0.21
CA THR A 70 -6.79 -14.21 -0.17
C THR A 70 -7.13 -15.55 0.47
N GLY A 71 -6.22 -16.06 1.32
CA GLY A 71 -6.30 -17.39 1.91
C GLY A 71 -5.88 -18.51 0.97
N ASN A 72 -5.26 -18.19 -0.15
CA ASN A 72 -4.70 -19.17 -1.06
C ASN A 72 -3.31 -19.64 -0.58
N THR A 73 -3.27 -20.58 0.31
CA THR A 73 -2.08 -21.00 1.05
C THR A 73 -0.94 -21.60 0.22
N ALA A 74 -1.12 -21.74 -1.06
CA ALA A 74 -0.10 -22.38 -1.91
C ALA A 74 0.91 -21.37 -2.48
N VAL A 75 0.67 -20.07 -2.35
CA VAL A 75 1.33 -19.07 -3.18
C VAL A 75 1.27 -17.70 -2.58
N GLY A 76 2.00 -16.79 -3.12
CA GLY A 76 1.98 -15.39 -2.78
C GLY A 76 3.37 -14.78 -2.71
N GLU A 77 3.42 -13.49 -2.89
CA GLU A 77 4.62 -12.71 -2.85
C GLU A 77 4.90 -12.18 -1.43
N SER A 78 6.14 -11.90 -1.10
CA SER A 78 6.49 -11.23 0.16
C SER A 78 7.10 -9.84 -0.03
N ALA A 79 7.75 -9.60 -1.16
CA ALA A 79 8.22 -8.26 -1.53
C ALA A 79 7.04 -7.39 -1.96
N LEU A 80 7.08 -6.11 -1.65
CA LEU A 80 6.07 -5.15 -2.09
C LEU A 80 6.42 -4.59 -3.47
N PRO A 81 5.41 -4.19 -4.26
CA PRO A 81 5.66 -3.51 -5.53
C PRO A 81 6.30 -2.13 -5.31
N GLU A 82 6.86 -1.58 -6.40
CA GLU A 82 7.36 -0.21 -6.48
C GLU A 82 8.55 0.09 -5.55
N GLU A 83 9.39 -0.93 -5.33
CA GLU A 83 10.60 -0.81 -4.51
C GLU A 83 10.36 -0.36 -3.06
N VAL A 84 9.14 -0.56 -2.55
CA VAL A 84 8.87 -0.37 -1.12
C VAL A 84 9.84 -1.25 -0.34
N ASP A 85 10.60 -0.66 0.57
CA ASP A 85 11.79 -1.27 1.16
C ASP A 85 11.50 -2.20 2.35
N THR A 86 10.28 -2.71 2.41
CA THR A 86 9.90 -3.73 3.39
C THR A 86 9.32 -4.97 2.72
N ARG A 87 9.16 -6.01 3.52
CA ARG A 87 8.44 -7.23 3.14
C ARG A 87 7.29 -7.44 4.09
N THR A 88 6.25 -8.06 3.58
CA THR A 88 5.12 -8.43 4.42
C THR A 88 5.43 -9.66 5.28
N ASN A 89 4.72 -9.79 6.37
CA ASN A 89 4.75 -10.99 7.21
C ASN A 89 3.85 -12.10 6.69
N MET A 90 3.05 -11.82 5.69
CA MET A 90 2.17 -12.77 5.02
C MET A 90 2.57 -12.88 3.54
N LEU A 91 2.19 -13.99 2.91
CA LEU A 91 2.28 -14.11 1.46
C LEU A 91 1.01 -13.50 0.87
N TRP A 92 1.17 -12.58 -0.07
CA TRP A 92 0.06 -11.87 -0.66
C TRP A 92 -0.19 -12.30 -2.11
N GLU A 93 -1.45 -12.37 -2.50
CA GLU A 93 -1.88 -12.57 -3.87
C GLU A 93 -2.34 -11.27 -4.54
N ALA A 94 -2.62 -10.23 -3.75
CA ALA A 94 -2.93 -8.91 -4.30
C ALA A 94 -2.36 -7.78 -3.44
N VAL A 95 -1.97 -6.69 -4.11
CA VAL A 95 -1.65 -5.41 -3.46
C VAL A 95 -2.40 -4.30 -4.16
N VAL A 96 -3.13 -3.49 -3.40
CA VAL A 96 -3.70 -2.24 -3.90
C VAL A 96 -2.75 -1.13 -3.54
N ALA A 97 -2.28 -0.39 -4.55
CA ALA A 97 -1.45 0.79 -4.38
C ALA A 97 -2.24 2.03 -4.76
N ILE A 98 -2.24 3.04 -3.91
CA ILE A 98 -2.98 4.29 -4.04
C ILE A 98 -1.96 5.43 -4.02
N TYR A 99 -1.82 6.14 -5.13
CA TYR A 99 -0.83 7.21 -5.31
C TYR A 99 -1.46 8.61 -5.30
N SER A 100 -2.70 8.72 -5.75
CA SER A 100 -3.51 9.94 -5.73
C SER A 100 -4.97 9.60 -5.98
N ALA A 101 -5.83 10.61 -6.03
CA ALA A 101 -7.26 10.42 -6.29
C ALA A 101 -7.54 9.67 -7.61
N ASP A 102 -6.76 9.94 -8.64
CA ASP A 102 -6.95 9.40 -9.99
C ASP A 102 -5.81 8.45 -10.42
N ASN A 103 -4.92 8.10 -9.50
CA ASN A 103 -3.79 7.24 -9.83
C ASN A 103 -3.61 6.15 -8.76
N GLY A 104 -3.67 4.93 -9.22
CA GLY A 104 -3.48 3.75 -8.40
C GLY A 104 -3.39 2.50 -9.25
N ALA A 105 -3.09 1.39 -8.61
CA ALA A 105 -2.98 0.11 -9.27
C ALA A 105 -3.40 -1.04 -8.33
N VAL A 106 -3.78 -2.16 -8.94
CA VAL A 106 -3.87 -3.45 -8.26
C VAL A 106 -2.81 -4.35 -8.86
N TYR A 107 -1.90 -4.82 -8.04
CA TYR A 107 -0.92 -5.85 -8.38
C TYR A 107 -1.50 -7.20 -8.01
N ILE A 108 -1.46 -8.15 -8.91
CA ILE A 108 -2.03 -9.48 -8.72
C ILE A 108 -0.95 -10.50 -9.04
N ASP A 109 -0.66 -11.39 -8.10
CA ASP A 109 0.16 -12.57 -8.38
C ASP A 109 -0.66 -13.57 -9.19
N THR A 110 -0.13 -13.94 -10.34
CA THR A 110 -0.73 -14.92 -11.26
C THR A 110 0.11 -16.17 -11.42
N ASP A 111 1.31 -16.22 -10.81
CA ASP A 111 2.23 -17.35 -10.89
C ASP A 111 2.54 -17.95 -9.54
N SER A 112 1.78 -18.92 -9.21
CA SER A 112 1.84 -19.62 -7.93
C SER A 112 3.17 -20.36 -7.59
N GLY A 113 4.13 -20.33 -8.45
CA GLY A 113 5.34 -21.14 -8.31
C GLY A 113 6.65 -20.34 -8.31
N ASN A 114 6.60 -19.04 -8.47
CA ASN A 114 7.79 -18.20 -8.70
C ASN A 114 7.83 -16.97 -7.79
N ASN A 115 7.67 -17.21 -6.51
CA ASN A 115 7.47 -16.15 -5.52
C ASN A 115 8.73 -15.33 -5.27
N SER A 116 8.55 -14.07 -4.89
CA SER A 116 9.62 -13.17 -4.46
C SER A 116 10.19 -13.61 -3.11
N THR A 117 11.49 -13.49 -2.96
CA THR A 117 12.19 -13.85 -1.72
C THR A 117 13.00 -12.69 -1.13
N ALA A 118 13.15 -11.60 -1.87
CA ALA A 118 13.94 -10.44 -1.46
C ALA A 118 13.26 -9.13 -1.85
N ILE A 119 13.54 -8.06 -1.09
CA ILE A 119 13.14 -6.70 -1.43
C ILE A 119 13.80 -6.31 -2.76
N GLY A 120 13.07 -5.56 -3.60
CA GLY A 120 13.58 -5.06 -4.88
C GLY A 120 13.65 -6.10 -6.00
N GLU A 121 13.10 -7.29 -5.81
CA GLU A 121 12.95 -8.24 -6.92
C GLU A 121 11.97 -7.71 -7.96
N ASP A 122 12.24 -8.01 -9.23
CA ASP A 122 11.31 -7.73 -10.32
C ASP A 122 10.07 -8.63 -10.23
N LEU A 123 9.01 -8.10 -9.62
CA LEU A 123 7.75 -8.82 -9.41
C LEU A 123 7.07 -9.20 -10.73
N PHE A 124 7.27 -8.43 -11.80
CA PHE A 124 6.72 -8.80 -13.11
C PHE A 124 7.40 -10.04 -13.67
N ALA A 125 8.69 -10.21 -13.39
CA ALA A 125 9.39 -11.46 -13.71
C ALA A 125 8.96 -12.64 -12.82
N LYS A 126 8.25 -12.35 -11.72
CA LYS A 126 7.65 -13.34 -10.79
C LYS A 126 6.19 -13.67 -11.12
N GLY A 127 5.65 -13.12 -12.18
CA GLY A 127 4.27 -13.40 -12.59
C GLY A 127 3.24 -12.39 -12.08
N VAL A 128 3.68 -11.36 -11.37
CA VAL A 128 2.78 -10.29 -10.94
C VAL A 128 2.33 -9.45 -12.14
N VAL A 129 1.05 -9.17 -12.21
CA VAL A 129 0.46 -8.28 -13.22
C VAL A 129 -0.08 -7.02 -12.54
N ARG A 130 0.08 -5.88 -13.20
CA ARG A 130 -0.41 -4.59 -12.73
C ARG A 130 -1.67 -4.19 -13.48
N ARG A 131 -2.75 -3.85 -12.76
CA ARG A 131 -4.01 -3.34 -13.30
C ARG A 131 -4.25 -1.93 -12.78
N THR A 132 -4.19 -0.97 -13.67
CA THR A 132 -4.43 0.45 -13.35
C THR A 132 -5.92 0.81 -13.47
N GLN A 133 -6.25 2.06 -13.23
CA GLN A 133 -7.60 2.60 -13.44
C GLN A 133 -8.10 2.43 -14.89
N ALA A 134 -7.20 2.40 -15.87
CA ALA A 134 -7.56 2.13 -17.27
C ALA A 134 -7.93 0.67 -17.55
N SER A 135 -7.65 -0.23 -16.63
CA SER A 135 -8.00 -1.65 -16.74
C SER A 135 -9.46 -1.88 -16.35
N VAL A 136 -10.14 -2.76 -17.06
CA VAL A 136 -11.57 -3.07 -16.83
C VAL A 136 -11.79 -3.58 -15.41
N ASP A 137 -10.88 -4.42 -14.91
CA ASP A 137 -10.97 -5.06 -13.60
C ASP A 137 -9.77 -4.68 -12.73
N GLY A 138 -9.53 -3.38 -12.60
CA GLY A 138 -8.39 -2.86 -11.89
C GLY A 138 -8.75 -1.93 -10.74
N PHE A 139 -7.87 -0.95 -10.54
CA PHE A 139 -8.08 0.14 -9.59
C PHE A 139 -9.28 0.98 -10.03
N GLY A 140 -10.15 1.30 -9.10
CA GLY A 140 -11.31 2.14 -9.36
C GLY A 140 -11.00 3.61 -9.18
N GLN A 141 -11.13 4.09 -7.97
CA GLN A 141 -10.94 5.49 -7.61
C GLN A 141 -10.53 5.60 -6.14
N ALA A 142 -9.77 6.63 -5.80
CA ALA A 142 -9.52 7.03 -4.42
C ALA A 142 -10.13 8.41 -4.14
N TYR A 143 -10.40 8.68 -2.88
CA TYR A 143 -10.92 9.94 -2.39
C TYR A 143 -10.23 10.30 -1.08
N PHE A 144 -9.50 11.41 -1.10
CA PHE A 144 -8.82 11.96 0.07
C PHE A 144 -9.70 13.05 0.69
N ASN A 145 -9.91 12.99 1.98
CA ASN A 145 -10.72 13.95 2.73
C ASN A 145 -9.97 14.40 3.98
N SER A 146 -9.30 15.54 3.89
CA SER A 146 -8.55 16.14 5.01
C SER A 146 -9.44 16.73 6.12
N GLU A 147 -10.74 16.91 5.90
CA GLU A 147 -11.66 17.34 6.96
C GLU A 147 -12.09 16.16 7.85
N LEU A 148 -12.02 14.96 7.32
CA LEU A 148 -12.38 13.71 8.01
C LEU A 148 -11.16 12.84 8.32
N ASP A 149 -9.98 13.29 7.98
CA ASP A 149 -8.72 12.55 8.12
C ASP A 149 -8.81 11.13 7.50
N ALA A 150 -9.40 11.04 6.31
CA ALA A 150 -9.72 9.76 5.72
C ALA A 150 -9.34 9.67 4.24
N LEU A 151 -8.86 8.49 3.86
CA LEU A 151 -8.67 8.06 2.48
C LEU A 151 -9.60 6.88 2.20
N GLU A 152 -10.45 7.01 1.20
CA GLU A 152 -11.29 5.92 0.71
C GLU A 152 -10.84 5.51 -0.69
N ALA A 153 -10.83 4.20 -0.95
CA ALA A 153 -10.48 3.67 -2.26
C ALA A 153 -11.39 2.51 -2.65
N SER A 154 -11.47 2.27 -3.96
CA SER A 154 -12.20 1.12 -4.50
C SER A 154 -11.40 0.40 -5.58
N ILE A 155 -11.60 -0.91 -5.65
CA ILE A 155 -11.11 -1.75 -6.73
C ILE A 155 -12.24 -2.59 -7.30
N SER A 156 -12.02 -3.16 -8.49
CA SER A 156 -12.90 -4.20 -9.00
C SER A 156 -12.83 -5.46 -8.12
N ARG A 157 -13.98 -5.98 -7.75
CA ARG A 157 -14.08 -7.26 -7.04
C ARG A 157 -13.45 -8.40 -7.85
N GLN A 158 -13.52 -8.32 -9.18
CA GLN A 158 -12.92 -9.30 -10.08
C GLN A 158 -11.39 -9.38 -9.91
N ALA A 159 -10.73 -8.29 -9.57
CA ALA A 159 -9.29 -8.30 -9.32
C ALA A 159 -8.88 -9.32 -8.24
N LEU A 160 -9.61 -9.38 -7.12
CA LEU A 160 -9.33 -10.36 -6.08
C LEU A 160 -9.77 -11.78 -6.45
N LEU A 161 -10.85 -11.93 -7.22
CA LEU A 161 -11.23 -13.25 -7.73
C LEU A 161 -10.15 -13.82 -8.64
N ASP A 162 -9.54 -12.99 -9.48
CA ASP A 162 -8.43 -13.38 -10.35
C ASP A 162 -7.14 -13.68 -9.56
N ALA A 163 -6.98 -13.07 -8.37
CA ALA A 163 -5.91 -13.38 -7.42
C ALA A 163 -6.20 -14.66 -6.59
N GLY A 164 -7.28 -15.38 -6.87
CA GLY A 164 -7.62 -16.62 -6.21
C GLY A 164 -8.57 -16.51 -5.01
N TRP A 165 -9.10 -15.32 -4.72
CA TRP A 165 -10.09 -15.16 -3.66
C TRP A 165 -11.37 -15.94 -3.98
N ASN A 166 -11.91 -16.65 -3.00
CA ASN A 166 -13.11 -17.47 -3.15
C ASN A 166 -14.43 -16.67 -3.00
N GLY A 167 -14.34 -15.37 -2.77
CA GLY A 167 -15.50 -14.50 -2.59
C GLY A 167 -16.03 -14.41 -1.15
N ASN A 168 -15.38 -15.08 -0.18
CA ASN A 168 -15.73 -14.95 1.22
C ASN A 168 -14.78 -13.96 1.93
N ALA A 169 -15.34 -12.89 2.45
CA ALA A 169 -14.59 -11.84 3.14
C ALA A 169 -13.86 -12.32 4.40
N ASP A 170 -14.38 -13.36 5.05
CA ASP A 170 -13.75 -13.95 6.25
C ASP A 170 -12.39 -14.61 5.94
N ASN A 171 -12.09 -14.84 4.67
CA ASN A 171 -10.82 -15.44 4.25
C ASN A 171 -9.76 -14.41 3.85
N LEU A 172 -10.08 -13.13 3.95
CA LEU A 172 -9.12 -12.08 3.62
C LEU A 172 -8.34 -11.67 4.87
N ASN A 173 -7.03 -11.62 4.73
CA ASN A 173 -6.16 -10.97 5.70
C ASN A 173 -5.56 -9.73 5.05
N PHE A 174 -5.37 -8.69 5.84
CA PHE A 174 -4.86 -7.41 5.38
C PHE A 174 -3.64 -7.01 6.20
N GLN A 175 -2.69 -6.40 5.51
CA GLN A 175 -1.65 -5.60 6.11
C GLN A 175 -1.56 -4.31 5.30
N VAL A 176 -1.51 -3.16 5.96
CA VAL A 176 -1.51 -1.88 5.27
C VAL A 176 -0.27 -1.07 5.62
N TYR A 177 0.20 -0.28 4.67
CA TYR A 177 1.40 0.52 4.78
C TYR A 177 1.16 1.89 4.17
N THR A 178 1.88 2.86 4.67
CA THR A 178 2.02 4.17 4.03
C THR A 178 3.48 4.46 3.74
N THR A 179 3.72 5.14 2.63
CA THR A 179 5.03 5.67 2.27
C THR A 179 4.94 7.16 1.95
N ARG A 180 6.05 7.76 1.69
CA ARG A 180 6.13 9.20 1.49
C ARG A 180 5.63 9.65 0.12
N ASP A 181 6.04 8.98 -0.95
CA ASP A 181 5.54 9.18 -2.31
C ASP A 181 5.99 8.04 -3.26
N GLY A 182 6.01 6.81 -2.79
CA GLY A 182 6.13 5.56 -3.51
C GLY A 182 7.46 5.34 -4.22
N ILE A 183 7.61 5.84 -5.41
CA ILE A 183 8.77 5.51 -6.23
C ILE A 183 9.92 6.44 -5.93
N ASP A 184 11.02 5.92 -5.40
CA ASP A 184 12.28 6.65 -5.38
C ASP A 184 12.91 6.66 -6.77
N ASN A 185 12.64 7.73 -7.53
CA ASN A 185 13.29 7.95 -8.82
C ASN A 185 14.76 8.41 -8.70
N SER A 186 15.28 8.58 -7.50
CA SER A 186 16.65 9.06 -7.27
C SER A 186 17.68 7.96 -7.09
N GLY A 187 17.28 6.71 -7.24
CA GLY A 187 18.11 5.53 -7.07
C GLY A 187 17.55 4.57 -6.03
N PRO A 188 18.15 3.43 -5.81
CA PRO A 188 17.67 2.47 -4.84
C PRO A 188 17.69 3.11 -3.45
N GLY A 189 16.53 3.50 -2.97
CA GLY A 189 16.33 4.01 -1.63
C GLY A 189 16.48 2.94 -0.55
N ALA A 190 16.77 1.71 -0.97
CA ALA A 190 17.00 0.59 -0.09
C ALA A 190 18.10 0.91 0.93
N GLY A 191 17.70 1.17 2.16
CA GLY A 191 18.59 1.51 3.24
C GLY A 191 18.81 3.02 3.45
N ASP A 192 18.16 3.87 2.68
CA ASP A 192 18.19 5.32 2.91
C ASP A 192 16.98 5.73 3.76
N ILE A 193 17.20 5.84 5.05
CA ILE A 193 16.18 6.32 5.98
C ILE A 193 15.73 7.71 5.54
N GLY A 194 14.49 7.83 5.11
CA GLY A 194 13.91 9.04 4.55
C GLY A 194 13.78 9.02 3.04
N GLY A 195 14.04 7.88 2.40
CA GLY A 195 13.67 7.62 1.02
C GLY A 195 12.15 7.70 0.81
N ARG A 196 11.74 7.81 -0.42
CA ARG A 196 10.31 7.93 -0.77
C ARG A 196 9.55 6.63 -0.57
N SER A 197 10.25 5.53 -0.79
CA SER A 197 9.74 4.16 -0.65
C SER A 197 9.77 3.62 0.78
N ASP A 198 10.37 4.37 1.72
CA ASP A 198 10.40 3.97 3.12
C ASP A 198 8.99 3.91 3.71
N VAL A 199 8.69 2.80 4.35
CA VAL A 199 7.43 2.66 5.09
C VAL A 199 7.40 3.65 6.24
N ARG A 200 6.31 4.38 6.37
CA ARG A 200 6.09 5.38 7.41
C ARG A 200 5.20 4.87 8.52
N ASP A 201 4.21 4.06 8.17
CA ASP A 201 3.36 3.38 9.14
C ASP A 201 2.82 2.07 8.58
N SER A 202 2.44 1.16 9.48
CA SER A 202 1.83 -0.13 9.13
C SER A 202 0.93 -0.66 10.24
N ILE A 203 -0.20 -1.24 9.87
CA ILE A 203 -1.08 -2.01 10.76
C ILE A 203 -1.58 -3.29 10.12
#